data_116d1b80b9e9de47f2a20bb4aaf8fa80
#
_entry.id   116d1b80b9e9de47f2a20bb4aaf8fa80
#
_cell.length_a   1.000
_cell.length_b   1.000
_cell.length_c   1.000
_cell.angle_alpha   90.00
_cell.angle_beta   90.00
_cell.angle_gamma   90.00
#
_symmetry.space_group_name_H-M   'P 1'
#
loop_
_entity.id
_entity.type
_entity.pdbx_description
1 polymer ?
#
loop_
_entity_poly.entity_id
_entity_poly.type
_entity_poly.pdbx_seq_one_letter_code
_entity_poly.pdbx_strand_id
1 'polypeptide(L)'
;MGNAYGFIEITGVVAAMDALDIMCKAADVTLATWERKLGGRLVTLVVEGEVEAVRQSVEAAAANALKRPVSTGILPNPHPEIIRMVELSASRFKGKPEPSSKSRLLGEDPPDFVPQEEKQTINKEK
;
A
#
# COMPACT_ATOMS: atom_id res chain seq x y z
N MET A 1 4.02 15.37 14.22
CA MET A 1 3.28 15.46 13.25
C MET A 1 2.70 14.19 12.79
N GLY A 2 1.57 13.84 13.11
CA GLY A 2 0.92 12.65 12.67
C GLY A 2 0.54 12.75 11.22
N ASN A 3 0.64 11.68 10.50
CA ASN A 3 0.15 11.62 9.16
C ASN A 3 -1.34 11.35 9.16
N ALA A 4 -1.98 11.81 8.13
CA ALA A 4 -3.37 11.47 7.90
C ALA A 4 -3.45 10.14 7.17
N TYR A 5 -4.58 9.47 7.27
CA TYR A 5 -4.86 8.25 6.53
C TYR A 5 -5.97 8.50 5.53
N GLY A 6 -5.81 7.92 4.36
CA GLY A 6 -6.87 7.86 3.36
C GLY A 6 -7.26 6.42 3.13
N PHE A 7 -8.54 6.18 3.00
CA PHE A 7 -9.09 4.82 2.85
C PHE A 7 -9.87 4.73 1.56
N ILE A 8 -9.64 3.67 0.82
CA ILE A 8 -10.45 3.36 -0.35
C ILE A 8 -10.82 1.89 -0.31
N GLU A 9 -12.09 1.61 -0.45
CA GLU A 9 -12.56 0.25 -0.64
C GLU A 9 -13.02 0.10 -2.07
N ILE A 10 -12.48 -0.88 -2.77
CA ILE A 10 -12.78 -1.06 -4.18
C ILE A 10 -12.85 -2.55 -4.50
N THR A 11 -13.66 -2.91 -5.46
CA THR A 11 -13.86 -4.30 -5.81
C THR A 11 -12.83 -4.75 -6.84
N GLY A 12 -12.06 -5.74 -6.48
CA GLY A 12 -11.10 -6.37 -7.39
C GLY A 12 -9.69 -5.88 -7.19
N VAL A 13 -8.73 -6.80 -7.25
CA VAL A 13 -7.32 -6.50 -7.02
C VAL A 13 -6.77 -5.61 -8.12
N VAL A 14 -7.16 -5.87 -9.37
CA VAL A 14 -6.66 -5.07 -10.49
C VAL A 14 -7.14 -3.61 -10.37
N ALA A 15 -8.42 -3.44 -10.02
CA ALA A 15 -8.94 -2.10 -9.83
C ALA A 15 -8.28 -1.41 -8.64
N ALA A 16 -7.96 -2.17 -7.60
CA ALA A 16 -7.26 -1.62 -6.42
C ALA A 16 -5.86 -1.17 -6.78
N MET A 17 -5.13 -1.95 -7.59
CA MET A 17 -3.79 -1.57 -8.01
C MET A 17 -3.83 -0.31 -8.87
N ASP A 18 -4.82 -0.22 -9.75
CA ASP A 18 -5.01 0.97 -10.56
C ASP A 18 -5.28 2.20 -9.67
N ALA A 19 -6.16 2.04 -8.69
CA ALA A 19 -6.48 3.14 -7.78
C ALA A 19 -5.25 3.58 -6.99
N LEU A 20 -4.44 2.62 -6.53
CA LEU A 20 -3.23 2.95 -5.79
C LEU A 20 -2.25 3.71 -6.67
N ASP A 21 -2.10 3.28 -7.90
CA ASP A 21 -1.22 3.97 -8.85
C ASP A 21 -1.66 5.42 -9.04
N ILE A 22 -2.95 5.62 -9.23
CA ILE A 22 -3.50 6.97 -9.38
C ILE A 22 -3.22 7.82 -8.14
N MET A 23 -3.45 7.24 -6.96
CA MET A 23 -3.23 7.96 -5.71
C MET A 23 -1.79 8.39 -5.54
N CYS A 24 -0.87 7.49 -5.79
CA CYS A 24 0.54 7.77 -5.59
C CYS A 24 1.09 8.72 -6.64
N LYS A 25 0.48 8.78 -7.81
CA LYS A 25 0.88 9.74 -8.84
C LYS A 25 0.27 11.12 -8.60
N ALA A 26 -0.89 11.16 -7.96
CA ALA A 26 -1.58 12.43 -7.75
C ALA A 26 -1.00 13.25 -6.61
N ALA A 27 -0.42 12.62 -5.62
CA ALA A 27 0.05 13.34 -4.44
C ALA A 27 1.12 12.53 -3.72
N ASP A 28 1.80 13.16 -2.80
CA ASP A 28 2.89 12.53 -2.04
C ASP A 28 2.31 11.70 -0.90
N VAL A 29 1.84 10.51 -1.23
CA VAL A 29 1.31 9.57 -0.27
C VAL A 29 1.98 8.22 -0.46
N THR A 30 1.99 7.40 0.58
CA THR A 30 2.52 6.05 0.50
C THR A 30 1.48 5.08 0.97
N LEU A 31 1.59 3.84 0.52
CA LEU A 31 0.69 2.79 0.96
C LEU A 31 1.04 2.39 2.39
N ALA A 32 0.12 2.57 3.31
CA ALA A 32 0.32 2.15 4.70
C ALA A 32 0.01 0.67 4.85
N THR A 33 -1.11 0.24 4.31
CA THR A 33 -1.46 -1.18 4.29
C THR A 33 -2.58 -1.41 3.29
N TRP A 34 -2.83 -2.67 2.99
CA TRP A 34 -4.01 -3.05 2.24
C TRP A 34 -4.56 -4.33 2.82
N GLU A 35 -5.84 -4.51 2.71
CA GLU A 35 -6.50 -5.69 3.22
C GLU A 35 -7.38 -6.28 2.14
N ARG A 36 -7.35 -7.58 2.02
CA ARG A 36 -8.16 -8.29 1.06
C ARG A 36 -8.90 -9.40 1.79
N LYS A 37 -10.20 -9.38 1.69
CA LYS A 37 -10.98 -10.37 2.40
C LYS A 37 -10.90 -11.70 1.68
N LEU A 38 -10.59 -12.73 2.41
CA LEU A 38 -10.48 -14.07 1.86
C LEU A 38 -11.82 -14.48 1.29
N GLY A 39 -11.83 -14.91 0.07
CA GLY A 39 -13.05 -15.32 -0.60
C GLY A 39 -13.92 -14.19 -1.10
N GLY A 40 -13.54 -12.94 -0.84
CA GLY A 40 -14.26 -11.79 -1.34
C GLY A 40 -13.46 -11.01 -2.36
N ARG A 41 -14.11 -10.07 -3.00
CA ARG A 41 -13.44 -9.26 -3.99
C ARG A 41 -13.07 -7.88 -3.48
N LEU A 42 -13.57 -7.51 -2.31
CA LEU A 42 -13.37 -6.17 -1.78
C LEU A 42 -11.94 -6.01 -1.28
N VAL A 43 -11.29 -4.96 -1.71
CA VAL A 43 -9.93 -4.63 -1.30
C VAL A 43 -9.97 -3.27 -0.63
N THR A 44 -9.33 -3.16 0.53
CA THR A 44 -9.21 -1.90 1.23
C THR A 44 -7.77 -1.43 1.14
N LEU A 45 -7.57 -0.23 0.65
CA LEU A 45 -6.26 0.39 0.59
C LEU A 45 -6.22 1.51 1.63
N VAL A 46 -5.11 1.59 2.34
CA VAL A 46 -4.88 2.68 3.29
C VAL A 46 -3.60 3.38 2.87
N VAL A 47 -3.70 4.66 2.56
CA VAL A 47 -2.53 5.46 2.24
C VAL A 47 -2.29 6.47 3.35
N GLU A 48 -1.06 6.94 3.48
CA GLU A 48 -0.73 7.92 4.51
C GLU A 48 0.10 9.05 3.92
N GLY A 49 -0.01 10.19 4.54
CA GLY A 49 0.71 11.39 4.15
C GLY A 49 0.09 12.58 4.85
N GLU A 50 0.48 13.76 4.43
CA GLU A 50 -0.13 14.96 4.96
C GLU A 50 -1.58 15.04 4.51
N VAL A 51 -2.41 15.71 5.29
CA VAL A 51 -3.85 15.67 5.08
C VAL A 51 -4.26 16.12 3.67
N GLU A 52 -3.61 17.17 3.16
CA GLU A 52 -3.98 17.63 1.81
C GLU A 52 -3.53 16.68 0.73
N ALA A 53 -2.38 16.06 0.90
CA ALA A 53 -1.92 15.06 -0.05
C ALA A 53 -2.85 13.84 -0.05
N VAL A 54 -3.27 13.42 1.14
CA VAL A 54 -4.20 12.31 1.27
C VAL A 54 -5.53 12.66 0.60
N ARG A 55 -6.04 13.86 0.84
CA ARG A 55 -7.28 14.29 0.23
C ARG A 55 -7.20 14.26 -1.29
N GLN A 56 -6.12 14.83 -1.83
CA GLN A 56 -5.92 14.85 -3.28
C GLN A 56 -5.84 13.45 -3.87
N SER A 57 -5.16 12.56 -3.18
CA SER A 57 -4.98 11.20 -3.67
C SER A 57 -6.31 10.45 -3.70
N VAL A 58 -7.10 10.58 -2.64
CA VAL A 58 -8.39 9.90 -2.57
C VAL A 58 -9.35 10.46 -3.62
N GLU A 59 -9.37 11.76 -3.78
CA GLU A 59 -10.23 12.38 -4.77
C GLU A 59 -9.84 11.98 -6.19
N ALA A 60 -8.55 11.90 -6.45
CA ALA A 60 -8.08 11.50 -7.76
C ALA A 60 -8.51 10.07 -8.09
N ALA A 61 -8.40 9.17 -7.13
CA ALA A 61 -8.83 7.80 -7.35
C ALA A 61 -10.33 7.71 -7.53
N ALA A 62 -11.09 8.46 -6.73
CA ALA A 62 -12.55 8.45 -6.85
C ALA A 62 -13.00 8.90 -8.23
N ALA A 63 -12.27 9.84 -8.83
CA ALA A 63 -12.65 10.39 -10.12
C ALA A 63 -12.15 9.56 -11.30
N ASN A 64 -11.04 8.87 -11.15
CA ASN A 64 -10.34 8.31 -12.31
C ASN A 64 -10.08 6.81 -12.29
N ALA A 65 -10.40 6.13 -11.20
CA ALA A 65 -10.10 4.69 -11.10
C ALA A 65 -10.92 3.88 -12.09
N LEU A 66 -10.42 2.73 -12.47
CA LEU A 66 -11.10 1.83 -13.39
C LEU A 66 -12.50 1.48 -12.91
N LYS A 67 -12.67 1.36 -11.61
CA LYS A 67 -13.96 1.15 -11.00
C LYS A 67 -14.20 2.19 -9.95
N ARG A 68 -15.43 2.58 -9.79
CA ARG A 68 -15.79 3.53 -8.73
C ARG A 68 -15.58 2.86 -7.38
N PRO A 69 -14.88 3.50 -6.44
CA PRO A 69 -14.76 2.92 -5.11
C PRO A 69 -16.10 2.73 -4.43
N VAL A 70 -16.20 1.66 -3.65
CA VAL A 70 -17.38 1.38 -2.86
C VAL A 70 -17.52 2.41 -1.76
N SER A 71 -16.41 2.75 -1.12
CA SER A 71 -16.40 3.83 -0.12
C SER A 71 -15.02 4.43 -0.04
N THR A 72 -14.96 5.66 0.45
CA THR A 72 -13.70 6.36 0.68
C THR A 72 -13.81 7.07 2.01
N GLY A 73 -12.67 7.37 2.59
CA GLY A 73 -12.63 8.11 3.84
C GLY A 73 -11.29 8.76 4.05
N ILE A 74 -11.29 9.78 4.86
CA ILE A 74 -10.07 10.49 5.23
C ILE A 74 -10.09 10.70 6.72
N LEU A 75 -9.01 10.32 7.40
CA LEU A 75 -8.84 10.57 8.81
C LEU A 75 -7.68 11.53 8.98
N PRO A 76 -7.97 12.82 9.20
CA PRO A 76 -6.89 13.82 9.25
C PRO A 76 -5.96 13.66 10.44
N ASN A 77 -6.49 13.18 11.54
CA ASN A 77 -5.70 13.05 12.77
C ASN A 77 -6.09 11.76 13.47
N PRO A 78 -5.63 10.61 12.95
CA PRO A 78 -6.12 9.34 13.47
C PRO A 78 -5.73 9.13 14.93
N HIS A 79 -6.64 8.54 15.66
CA HIS A 79 -6.41 8.15 17.05
C HIS A 79 -5.27 7.11 17.09
N PRO A 80 -4.45 7.09 18.13
CA PRO A 80 -3.37 6.09 18.22
C PRO A 80 -3.83 4.66 18.06
N GLU A 81 -5.05 4.33 18.47
CA GLU A 81 -5.56 2.96 18.28
C GLU A 81 -5.74 2.63 16.79
N ILE A 82 -6.13 3.62 15.99
CA ILE A 82 -6.27 3.42 14.56
C ILE A 82 -4.89 3.21 13.93
N ILE A 83 -3.92 4.01 14.35
CA ILE A 83 -2.56 3.87 13.87
C ILE A 83 -2.04 2.47 14.20
N ARG A 84 -2.31 2.00 15.41
CA ARG A 84 -1.87 0.68 15.82
C ARG A 84 -2.51 -0.42 14.98
N MET A 85 -3.80 -0.28 14.67
CA MET A 85 -4.49 -1.24 13.82
C MET A 85 -3.89 -1.28 12.42
N VAL A 86 -3.60 -0.13 11.86
CA VAL A 86 -3.02 -0.04 10.52
C VAL A 86 -1.62 -0.65 10.52
N GLU A 87 -0.83 -0.35 11.54
CA GLU A 87 0.52 -0.90 11.61
C GLU A 87 0.50 -2.41 11.81
N LEU A 88 -0.43 -2.92 12.57
CA LEU A 88 -0.59 -4.33 12.75
C LEU A 88 -0.96 -5.02 11.44
N SER A 89 -1.87 -4.42 10.69
CA SER A 89 -2.25 -4.93 9.39
C SER A 89 -1.04 -4.97 8.46
N ALA A 90 -0.28 -3.89 8.43
CA ALA A 90 0.90 -3.82 7.59
C ALA A 90 1.93 -4.89 7.95
N SER A 91 2.09 -5.16 9.23
CA SER A 91 3.05 -6.17 9.67
C SER A 91 2.66 -7.57 9.23
N ARG A 92 1.38 -7.87 9.16
CA ARG A 92 0.91 -9.18 8.73
C ARG A 92 1.21 -9.47 7.28
N PHE A 93 1.18 -8.48 6.42
CA PHE A 93 1.43 -8.66 5.08
C PHE A 93 2.88 -8.65 4.80
N LYS A 94 3.70 -7.80 5.48
CA LYS A 94 5.11 -7.69 5.23
C LYS A 94 5.92 -8.80 5.87
N GLY A 95 5.42 -9.37 6.93
CA GLY A 95 6.11 -10.41 7.65
C GLY A 95 7.43 -9.92 8.18
N LYS A 96 8.54 -10.18 7.52
CA LYS A 96 9.82 -9.65 7.89
C LYS A 96 9.99 -8.30 7.26
N PRO A 97 10.81 -7.43 7.79
CA PRO A 97 11.12 -6.17 7.14
C PRO A 97 11.73 -6.42 5.78
N GLU A 98 11.21 -5.76 4.79
CA GLU A 98 11.68 -5.90 3.43
C GLU A 98 12.53 -4.70 3.08
N PRO A 99 13.56 -4.88 2.28
CA PRO A 99 14.30 -3.72 1.81
C PRO A 99 13.37 -2.86 0.95
N SER A 100 13.46 -1.58 1.08
CA SER A 100 12.64 -0.71 0.28
C SER A 100 13.04 -0.85 -1.18
N SER A 101 12.12 -0.57 -2.07
CA SER A 101 12.46 -0.60 -3.49
C SER A 101 13.55 0.41 -3.81
N LYS A 102 13.60 1.48 -3.03
CA LYS A 102 14.63 2.48 -3.17
C LYS A 102 16.01 1.91 -2.88
N SER A 103 16.17 1.14 -1.82
CA SER A 103 17.44 0.53 -1.51
C SER A 103 17.85 -0.48 -2.56
N ARG A 104 16.92 -1.19 -3.13
CA ARG A 104 17.23 -2.13 -4.20
C ARG A 104 17.72 -1.42 -5.45
N LEU A 105 17.09 -0.30 -5.77
CA LEU A 105 17.51 0.48 -6.92
C LEU A 105 18.91 1.03 -6.75
N LEU A 106 19.30 1.31 -5.51
CA LEU A 106 20.63 1.81 -5.23
C LEU A 106 21.64 0.69 -5.00
N GLY A 107 21.22 -0.55 -5.08
CA GLY A 107 22.12 -1.68 -4.89
C GLY A 107 22.45 -1.95 -3.44
N GLU A 108 21.62 -1.49 -2.53
CA GLU A 108 21.88 -1.65 -1.10
C GLU A 108 21.03 -2.75 -0.51
N ASP A 109 21.33 -3.96 -0.88
CA ASP A 109 20.56 -5.10 -0.36
C ASP A 109 21.01 -5.45 1.04
N PRO A 110 20.09 -5.94 1.88
CA PRO A 110 20.48 -6.41 3.20
C PRO A 110 21.40 -7.62 3.10
N PRO A 111 22.20 -7.88 4.12
CA PRO A 111 23.17 -8.98 4.07
C PRO A 111 22.56 -10.34 3.78
N ASP A 112 21.34 -10.57 4.20
CA ASP A 112 20.67 -11.85 4.00
C ASP A 112 19.76 -11.86 2.78
N PHE A 113 19.82 -10.83 1.96
CA PHE A 113 18.97 -10.74 0.78
C PHE A 113 19.49 -11.69 -0.31
N VAL A 114 18.58 -12.49 -0.87
CA VAL A 114 18.90 -13.37 -1.99
C VAL A 114 17.93 -13.03 -3.12
N PRO A 115 18.43 -12.55 -4.26
CA PRO A 115 17.53 -12.23 -5.36
C PRO A 115 16.80 -13.46 -5.87
N GLN A 116 15.62 -13.26 -6.38
CA GLN A 116 14.79 -14.35 -6.89
C GLN A 116 15.50 -15.10 -8.03
N GLU A 117 16.20 -14.39 -8.84
CA GLU A 117 16.91 -15.00 -9.96
C GLU A 117 17.97 -15.96 -9.49
N GLU A 118 18.71 -15.59 -8.46
CA GLU A 118 19.71 -16.48 -7.90
C GLU A 118 19.07 -17.71 -7.28
N LYS A 119 17.94 -17.55 -6.63
CA LYS A 119 17.25 -18.67 -6.04
C LYS A 119 16.78 -19.63 -7.12
N GLN A 120 16.29 -19.11 -8.21
CA GLN A 120 15.84 -19.94 -9.32
C GLN A 120 17.00 -20.67 -9.96
N THR A 121 18.10 -20.00 -10.13
CA THR A 121 19.29 -20.60 -10.71
C THR A 121 19.78 -21.75 -9.84
N ILE A 122 19.84 -21.53 -8.55
CA ILE A 122 20.25 -22.58 -7.61
C ILE A 122 19.32 -23.78 -7.72
N ASN A 123 18.04 -23.54 -7.78
CA ASN A 123 17.07 -24.61 -7.88
C ASN A 123 17.21 -25.39 -9.18
N LYS A 124 17.51 -24.72 -10.26
CA LYS A 124 17.64 -25.38 -11.54
C LYS A 124 18.88 -26.25 -11.61
N GLU A 125 19.87 -25.88 -10.89
CA GLU A 125 21.11 -26.66 -10.88
C GLU A 125 21.01 -27.94 -10.10
N LYS A 126 19.96 -28.09 -9.35
CA LYS A 126 19.73 -29.33 -8.64
C LYS A 126 19.00 -30.31 -9.51
#